data_83bab75bb60e2c71b40935610fa6875a
#
_entry.id   83bab75bb60e2c71b40935610fa6875a
#
_cell.length_a   1.000
_cell.length_b   1.000
_cell.length_c   1.000
_cell.angle_alpha   90.00
_cell.angle_beta   90.00
_cell.angle_gamma   90.00
#
_symmetry.space_group_name_H-M   'P 1'
#
loop_
_entity.id
_entity.type
_entity.pdbx_description
1 polymer ?
#
loop_
_entity_poly.entity_id
_entity_poly.type
_entity_poly.pdbx_seq_one_letter_code
_entity_poly.pdbx_strand_id
1 'polypeptide(L)'
;MASIVVVGAGLGGMSAAFELRDTLGRDHSITVVGQGDRFAFTPSNPWVAIGWREPEATSLDAAECLARRGIAFNGSGVDRIDAQARQVHTGGGTVFGYDYLVICTGPKLAFDEIPGIGPDGHTQSICTLPHARRAWEQYQAFLDDPGPVVIGAVQGASCFGPAYEFAMIL
;
A
#
# COMPACT_ATOMS: atom_id res chain seq x y z
N MET A 1 -28.98 -8.09 7.52
CA MET A 1 -27.54 -8.36 7.29
C MET A 1 -27.15 -7.58 6.06
N ALA A 2 -26.16 -6.68 6.15
CA ALA A 2 -25.66 -5.91 5.02
C ALA A 2 -24.31 -6.48 4.53
N SER A 3 -24.05 -6.32 3.25
CA SER A 3 -22.78 -6.65 2.60
C SER A 3 -21.93 -5.39 2.42
N ILE A 4 -20.73 -5.37 2.98
CA ILE A 4 -19.80 -4.25 2.92
C ILE A 4 -18.57 -4.69 2.14
N VAL A 5 -18.23 -3.95 1.10
CA VAL A 5 -16.98 -4.18 0.33
C VAL A 5 -16.02 -3.03 0.56
N VAL A 6 -14.78 -3.35 0.95
CA VAL A 6 -13.68 -2.41 1.10
C VAL A 6 -12.69 -2.63 -0.03
N VAL A 7 -12.49 -1.64 -0.88
CA VAL A 7 -11.55 -1.70 -1.99
C VAL A 7 -10.22 -1.06 -1.60
N GLY A 8 -9.17 -1.87 -1.62
CA GLY A 8 -7.83 -1.54 -1.18
C GLY A 8 -7.46 -2.22 0.14
N ALA A 9 -6.32 -2.92 0.16
CA ALA A 9 -5.78 -3.63 1.34
C ALA A 9 -4.52 -2.93 1.91
N GLY A 10 -4.39 -1.62 1.70
CA GLY A 10 -3.38 -0.78 2.34
C GLY A 10 -3.80 -0.32 3.73
N LEU A 11 -3.06 0.62 4.33
CA LEU A 11 -3.33 1.15 5.67
C LEU A 11 -4.79 1.58 5.86
N GLY A 12 -5.33 2.37 4.92
CA GLY A 12 -6.71 2.84 5.03
C GLY A 12 -7.74 1.72 4.98
N GLY A 13 -7.58 0.78 4.04
CA GLY A 13 -8.55 -0.32 3.87
C GLY A 13 -8.51 -1.35 5.00
N MET A 14 -7.33 -1.74 5.46
CA MET A 14 -7.17 -2.65 6.59
C MET A 14 -7.75 -2.03 7.87
N SER A 15 -7.41 -0.76 8.16
CA SER A 15 -7.93 -0.05 9.33
C SER A 15 -9.45 0.11 9.27
N ALA A 16 -10.00 0.49 8.10
CA ALA A 16 -11.44 0.61 7.91
C ALA A 16 -12.16 -0.73 8.11
N ALA A 17 -11.61 -1.83 7.57
CA ALA A 17 -12.21 -3.16 7.70
C ALA A 17 -12.23 -3.64 9.17
N PHE A 18 -11.16 -3.40 9.93
CA PHE A 18 -11.09 -3.75 11.34
C PHE A 18 -12.06 -2.90 12.17
N GLU A 19 -12.09 -1.59 11.97
CA GLU A 19 -13.01 -0.68 12.67
C GLU A 19 -14.48 -1.03 12.39
N LEU A 20 -14.81 -1.30 11.12
CA LEU A 20 -16.14 -1.76 10.75
C LEU A 20 -16.51 -3.08 11.46
N ARG A 21 -15.57 -4.03 11.55
CA ARG A 21 -15.82 -5.29 12.24
C ARG A 21 -16.02 -5.12 13.74
N ASP A 22 -15.20 -4.27 14.36
CA ASP A 22 -15.28 -4.02 15.81
C ASP A 22 -16.57 -3.25 16.17
N THR A 23 -16.99 -2.30 15.32
CA THR A 23 -18.20 -1.49 15.53
C THR A 23 -19.50 -2.26 15.21
N LEU A 24 -19.53 -2.99 14.09
CA LEU A 24 -20.76 -3.63 13.59
C LEU A 24 -20.93 -5.09 14.05
N GLY A 25 -19.95 -5.65 14.72
CA GLY A 25 -19.98 -7.05 15.14
C GLY A 25 -19.95 -8.01 13.95
N ARG A 26 -20.62 -9.17 14.08
CA ARG A 26 -20.64 -10.24 13.08
C ARG A 26 -21.94 -10.31 12.28
N ASP A 27 -22.86 -9.39 12.49
CA ASP A 27 -24.17 -9.38 11.83
C ASP A 27 -24.11 -8.92 10.37
N HIS A 28 -22.95 -8.41 9.94
CA HIS A 28 -22.70 -7.92 8.59
C HIS A 28 -21.52 -8.65 7.96
N SER A 29 -21.58 -8.91 6.65
CA SER A 29 -20.45 -9.42 5.90
C SER A 29 -19.51 -8.27 5.51
N ILE A 30 -18.20 -8.48 5.70
CA ILE A 30 -17.16 -7.54 5.26
C ILE A 30 -16.21 -8.31 4.36
N THR A 31 -15.96 -7.77 3.17
CA THR A 31 -14.99 -8.31 2.22
C THR A 31 -14.01 -7.21 1.84
N VAL A 32 -12.71 -7.48 1.97
CA VAL A 32 -11.65 -6.60 1.47
C VAL A 32 -11.18 -7.13 0.12
N VAL A 33 -11.12 -6.26 -0.89
CA VAL A 33 -10.56 -6.56 -2.21
C VAL A 33 -9.27 -5.75 -2.37
N GLY A 34 -8.13 -6.45 -2.42
CA GLY A 34 -6.80 -5.87 -2.54
C GLY A 34 -6.07 -6.30 -3.81
N GLN A 35 -4.86 -5.82 -3.99
CA GLN A 35 -3.94 -6.22 -5.04
C GLN A 35 -2.81 -7.06 -4.43
N GLY A 36 -2.72 -8.35 -4.81
CA GLY A 36 -1.78 -9.30 -4.19
C GLY A 36 -2.24 -9.78 -2.81
N ASP A 37 -1.37 -10.50 -2.13
CA ASP A 37 -1.64 -11.21 -0.87
C ASP A 37 -1.04 -10.56 0.38
N ARG A 38 -0.20 -9.52 0.19
CA ARG A 38 0.54 -8.90 1.27
C ARG A 38 0.03 -7.52 1.63
N PHE A 39 -0.13 -7.29 2.94
CA PHE A 39 -0.21 -5.94 3.50
C PHE A 39 1.20 -5.47 3.83
N ALA A 40 1.66 -4.38 3.24
CA ALA A 40 2.94 -3.74 3.56
C ALA A 40 2.73 -2.50 4.44
N PHE A 41 3.47 -2.43 5.55
CA PHE A 41 3.45 -1.28 6.44
C PHE A 41 4.35 -0.18 5.89
N THR A 42 3.81 0.63 5.00
CA THR A 42 4.52 1.70 4.27
C THR A 42 5.39 2.62 5.15
N PRO A 43 5.01 2.98 6.40
CA PRO A 43 5.87 3.81 7.26
C PRO A 43 7.24 3.19 7.58
N SER A 44 7.42 1.88 7.42
CA SER A 44 8.72 1.21 7.60
C SER A 44 9.61 1.22 6.36
N ASN A 45 9.15 1.71 5.22
CA ASN A 45 9.92 1.74 3.98
C ASN A 45 11.28 2.46 4.10
N PRO A 46 11.42 3.61 4.80
CA PRO A 46 12.73 4.24 5.03
C PRO A 46 13.75 3.27 5.66
N TRP A 47 13.32 2.46 6.62
CA TRP A 47 14.19 1.50 7.32
C TRP A 47 14.57 0.31 6.44
N VAL A 48 13.67 -0.11 5.54
CA VAL A 48 14.01 -1.12 4.52
C VAL A 48 15.03 -0.57 3.54
N ALA A 49 14.88 0.69 3.12
CA ALA A 49 15.76 1.32 2.15
C ALA A 49 17.22 1.52 2.62
N ILE A 50 17.48 1.43 3.93
CA ILE A 50 18.84 1.49 4.52
C ILE A 50 19.24 0.16 5.20
N GLY A 51 18.46 -0.91 5.01
CA GLY A 51 18.77 -2.24 5.52
C GLY A 51 18.55 -2.45 7.02
N TRP A 52 17.86 -1.53 7.72
CA TRP A 52 17.53 -1.72 9.14
C TRP A 52 16.40 -2.73 9.37
N ARG A 53 15.60 -2.99 8.35
CA ARG A 53 14.49 -3.95 8.38
C ARG A 53 14.46 -4.77 7.11
N GLU A 54 14.29 -6.07 7.27
CA GLU A 54 13.98 -6.94 6.16
C GLU A 54 12.56 -6.65 5.65
N PRO A 55 12.31 -6.68 4.33
CA PRO A 55 10.99 -6.43 3.75
C PRO A 55 9.89 -7.33 4.32
N GLU A 56 10.21 -8.58 4.60
CA GLU A 56 9.30 -9.59 5.16
C GLU A 56 8.85 -9.21 6.57
N ALA A 57 9.72 -8.58 7.36
CA ALA A 57 9.41 -8.10 8.71
C ALA A 57 8.46 -6.89 8.74
N THR A 58 8.32 -6.20 7.60
CA THR A 58 7.45 -5.00 7.46
C THR A 58 6.15 -5.29 6.72
N SER A 59 5.86 -6.57 6.45
CA SER A 59 4.66 -6.97 5.72
C SER A 59 4.02 -8.22 6.34
N LEU A 60 2.71 -8.36 6.16
CA LEU A 60 1.90 -9.44 6.71
C LEU A 60 1.06 -10.09 5.59
N ASP A 61 0.66 -11.33 5.79
CA ASP A 61 -0.38 -11.96 4.96
C ASP A 61 -1.73 -11.30 5.26
N ALA A 62 -2.31 -10.67 4.24
CA ALA A 62 -3.56 -9.92 4.37
C ALA A 62 -4.75 -10.85 4.63
N ALA A 63 -4.78 -12.01 3.96
CA ALA A 63 -5.87 -12.97 4.12
C ALA A 63 -5.89 -13.55 5.53
N GLU A 64 -4.72 -13.94 6.06
CA GLU A 64 -4.59 -14.47 7.42
C GLU A 64 -5.01 -13.43 8.47
N CYS A 65 -4.52 -12.20 8.35
CA CYS A 65 -4.85 -11.11 9.27
C CYS A 65 -6.36 -10.83 9.31
N LEU A 66 -7.01 -10.74 8.15
CA LEU A 66 -8.43 -10.47 8.02
C LEU A 66 -9.31 -11.64 8.48
N ALA A 67 -8.89 -12.89 8.16
CA ALA A 67 -9.60 -14.10 8.55
C ALA A 67 -9.74 -14.25 10.07
N ARG A 68 -8.73 -13.85 10.85
CA ARG A 68 -8.76 -13.85 12.33
C ARG A 68 -9.90 -13.00 12.90
N ARG A 69 -10.37 -12.01 12.15
CA ARG A 69 -11.50 -11.15 12.48
C ARG A 69 -12.79 -11.51 11.73
N GLY A 70 -12.82 -12.64 10.99
CA GLY A 70 -13.96 -13.06 10.20
C GLY A 70 -14.28 -12.10 9.06
N ILE A 71 -13.27 -11.50 8.46
CA ILE A 71 -13.34 -10.62 7.29
C ILE A 71 -12.83 -11.42 6.09
N ALA A 72 -13.59 -11.44 4.99
CA ALA A 72 -13.17 -12.11 3.76
C ALA A 72 -12.15 -11.26 3.00
N PHE A 73 -11.25 -11.92 2.26
CA PHE A 73 -10.25 -11.25 1.44
C PHE A 73 -10.21 -11.82 0.01
N ASN A 74 -10.02 -10.93 -0.96
CA ASN A 74 -9.71 -11.28 -2.34
C ASN A 74 -8.54 -10.43 -2.84
N GLY A 75 -7.44 -11.07 -3.23
CA GLY A 75 -6.19 -10.44 -3.65
C GLY A 75 -6.06 -10.22 -5.16
N SER A 76 -7.11 -10.48 -5.96
CA SER A 76 -7.05 -10.41 -7.44
C SER A 76 -7.09 -8.99 -8.00
N GLY A 77 -7.15 -7.98 -7.16
CA GLY A 77 -7.31 -6.59 -7.61
C GLY A 77 -8.72 -6.27 -8.07
N VAL A 78 -9.00 -4.99 -8.21
CA VAL A 78 -10.26 -4.48 -8.76
C VAL A 78 -10.04 -4.08 -10.21
N ASP A 79 -10.89 -4.62 -11.08
CA ASP A 79 -10.94 -4.28 -12.50
C ASP A 79 -11.92 -3.12 -12.74
N ARG A 80 -13.14 -3.24 -12.17
CA ARG A 80 -14.19 -2.25 -12.38
C ARG A 80 -15.14 -2.18 -11.18
N ILE A 81 -15.64 -1.00 -10.90
CA ILE A 81 -16.74 -0.76 -9.97
C ILE A 81 -17.98 -0.31 -10.79
N ASP A 82 -19.07 -1.06 -10.66
CA ASP A 82 -20.35 -0.71 -11.21
C ASP A 82 -21.24 -0.15 -10.08
N ALA A 83 -21.29 1.17 -9.99
CA ALA A 83 -22.03 1.84 -8.93
C ALA A 83 -23.57 1.70 -9.09
N GLN A 84 -24.06 1.55 -10.31
CA GLN A 84 -25.50 1.38 -10.56
C GLN A 84 -25.97 -0.02 -10.18
N ALA A 85 -25.19 -1.04 -10.57
CA ALA A 85 -25.45 -2.43 -10.21
C ALA A 85 -25.01 -2.76 -8.77
N ARG A 86 -24.29 -1.85 -8.09
CA ARG A 86 -23.65 -2.09 -6.77
C ARG A 86 -22.76 -3.32 -6.78
N GLN A 87 -21.84 -3.37 -7.74
CA GLN A 87 -20.93 -4.50 -7.95
C GLN A 87 -19.47 -4.05 -8.06
N VAL A 88 -18.58 -4.84 -7.46
CA VAL A 88 -17.12 -4.75 -7.64
C VAL A 88 -16.68 -5.97 -8.43
N HIS A 89 -16.09 -5.76 -9.60
CA HIS A 89 -15.51 -6.78 -10.45
C HIS A 89 -14.01 -6.86 -10.21
N THR A 90 -13.49 -8.07 -10.01
CA THR A 90 -12.07 -8.30 -9.76
C THR A 90 -11.36 -8.80 -11.00
N GLY A 91 -10.04 -8.59 -11.08
CA GLY A 91 -9.20 -9.12 -12.16
C GLY A 91 -9.21 -10.65 -12.26
N GLY A 92 -9.58 -11.36 -11.19
CA GLY A 92 -9.81 -12.81 -11.17
C GLY A 92 -11.20 -13.26 -11.63
N GLY A 93 -12.04 -12.37 -12.13
CA GLY A 93 -13.38 -12.66 -12.64
C GLY A 93 -14.47 -12.82 -11.54
N THR A 94 -14.12 -12.65 -10.27
CA THR A 94 -15.12 -12.67 -9.18
C THR A 94 -15.87 -11.35 -9.14
N VAL A 95 -17.18 -11.40 -8.86
CA VAL A 95 -18.03 -10.23 -8.71
C VAL A 95 -18.60 -10.21 -7.29
N PHE A 96 -18.39 -9.11 -6.58
CA PHE A 96 -18.93 -8.86 -5.24
C PHE A 96 -20.06 -7.83 -5.30
N GLY A 97 -21.27 -8.22 -4.94
CA GLY A 97 -22.38 -7.28 -4.69
C GLY A 97 -22.17 -6.59 -3.33
N TYR A 98 -22.63 -5.34 -3.20
CA TYR A 98 -22.53 -4.60 -1.95
C TYR A 98 -23.76 -3.76 -1.65
N ASP A 99 -24.03 -3.58 -0.36
CA ASP A 99 -24.93 -2.55 0.16
C ASP A 99 -24.14 -1.25 0.43
N TYR A 100 -22.90 -1.40 0.92
CA TYR A 100 -21.98 -0.30 1.20
C TYR A 100 -20.60 -0.58 0.59
N LEU A 101 -20.01 0.47 0.01
CA LEU A 101 -18.70 0.43 -0.60
C LEU A 101 -17.77 1.45 0.07
N VAL A 102 -16.59 1.00 0.49
CA VAL A 102 -15.51 1.86 1.01
C VAL A 102 -14.36 1.80 0.03
N ILE A 103 -13.90 2.94 -0.48
CA ILE A 103 -12.80 3.02 -1.46
C ILE A 103 -11.55 3.55 -0.76
N CYS A 104 -10.53 2.70 -0.66
CA CYS A 104 -9.25 2.95 0.00
C CYS A 104 -8.06 2.56 -0.89
N THR A 105 -8.14 2.87 -2.19
CA THR A 105 -7.16 2.44 -3.20
C THR A 105 -5.79 3.12 -3.08
N GLY A 106 -5.69 4.17 -2.26
CA GLY A 106 -4.47 4.96 -2.11
C GLY A 106 -4.15 5.83 -3.32
N PRO A 107 -3.00 6.52 -3.30
CA PRO A 107 -2.55 7.37 -4.40
C PRO A 107 -1.86 6.56 -5.50
N LYS A 108 -1.90 7.06 -6.74
CA LYS A 108 -0.98 6.70 -7.81
C LYS A 108 0.25 7.60 -7.72
N LEU A 109 1.44 7.01 -7.80
CA LEU A 109 2.69 7.77 -7.86
C LEU A 109 2.86 8.35 -9.27
N ALA A 110 3.02 9.66 -9.36
CA ALA A 110 3.01 10.41 -10.62
C ALA A 110 4.45 10.71 -11.11
N PHE A 111 5.30 9.69 -11.20
CA PHE A 111 6.68 9.85 -11.68
C PHE A 111 6.77 10.35 -13.12
N ASP A 112 5.75 10.10 -13.92
CA ASP A 112 5.62 10.54 -15.30
C ASP A 112 5.43 12.05 -15.46
N GLU A 113 5.09 12.78 -14.41
CA GLU A 113 4.91 14.24 -14.45
C GLU A 113 6.24 15.01 -14.41
N ILE A 114 7.34 14.39 -13.96
CA ILE A 114 8.65 15.04 -13.87
C ILE A 114 9.68 14.19 -14.61
N PRO A 115 10.23 14.66 -15.73
CA PRO A 115 11.20 13.90 -16.51
C PRO A 115 12.42 13.48 -15.68
N GLY A 116 12.73 12.18 -15.72
CA GLY A 116 13.89 11.60 -15.04
C GLY A 116 13.70 11.30 -13.56
N ILE A 117 12.57 11.62 -12.95
CA ILE A 117 12.28 11.27 -11.56
C ILE A 117 11.74 9.83 -11.44
N GLY A 118 11.97 9.22 -10.30
CA GLY A 118 11.46 7.90 -9.95
C GLY A 118 12.48 6.77 -10.17
N PRO A 119 12.13 5.56 -9.70
CA PRO A 119 13.05 4.41 -9.74
C PRO A 119 13.46 3.99 -11.16
N ASP A 120 12.62 4.23 -12.15
CA ASP A 120 12.93 3.93 -13.56
C ASP A 120 13.64 5.10 -14.28
N GLY A 121 13.85 6.21 -13.57
CA GLY A 121 14.62 7.36 -14.02
C GLY A 121 15.98 7.43 -13.34
N HIS A 122 16.30 8.61 -12.78
CA HIS A 122 17.60 8.92 -12.18
C HIS A 122 17.54 9.05 -10.65
N THR A 123 16.40 8.78 -10.01
CA THR A 123 16.25 8.93 -8.57
C THR A 123 15.67 7.66 -7.95
N GLN A 124 15.89 7.47 -6.65
CA GLN A 124 15.25 6.41 -5.88
C GLN A 124 13.96 6.93 -5.22
N SER A 125 13.13 5.99 -4.78
CA SER A 125 11.89 6.26 -4.05
C SER A 125 11.74 5.28 -2.89
N ILE A 126 11.11 5.74 -1.82
CA ILE A 126 10.74 4.91 -0.67
C ILE A 126 9.23 4.81 -0.48
N CYS A 127 8.45 5.25 -1.47
CA CYS A 127 6.99 5.32 -1.36
C CYS A 127 6.29 3.96 -1.33
N THR A 128 6.94 2.91 -1.85
CA THR A 128 6.42 1.53 -1.82
C THR A 128 7.49 0.57 -1.36
N LEU A 129 7.09 -0.61 -0.89
CA LEU A 129 8.05 -1.64 -0.47
C LEU A 129 8.98 -2.12 -1.61
N PRO A 130 8.52 -2.34 -2.86
CA PRO A 130 9.42 -2.61 -3.98
C PRO A 130 10.43 -1.48 -4.24
N HIS A 131 10.01 -0.22 -4.11
CA HIS A 131 10.92 0.91 -4.25
C HIS A 131 11.97 0.95 -3.13
N ALA A 132 11.57 0.69 -1.89
CA ALA A 132 12.49 0.64 -0.76
C ALA A 132 13.53 -0.48 -0.90
N ARG A 133 13.15 -1.65 -1.42
CA ARG A 133 14.10 -2.74 -1.75
C ARG A 133 15.13 -2.29 -2.78
N ARG A 134 14.68 -1.65 -3.85
CA ARG A 134 15.57 -1.12 -4.89
C ARG A 134 16.48 -0.01 -4.36
N ALA A 135 15.95 0.86 -3.49
CA ALA A 135 16.73 1.89 -2.84
C ALA A 135 17.84 1.28 -1.95
N TRP A 136 17.55 0.17 -1.25
CA TRP A 136 18.58 -0.56 -0.49
C TRP A 136 19.70 -1.10 -1.37
N GLU A 137 19.40 -1.71 -2.51
CA GLU A 137 20.41 -2.18 -3.47
C GLU A 137 21.33 -1.02 -3.94
N GLN A 138 20.74 0.14 -4.23
CA GLN A 138 21.47 1.32 -4.64
C GLN A 138 22.27 1.94 -3.49
N TYR A 139 21.74 1.87 -2.25
CA TYR A 139 22.45 2.35 -1.07
C TYR A 139 23.69 1.50 -0.78
N GLN A 140 23.63 0.19 -0.96
CA GLN A 140 24.82 -0.67 -0.85
C GLN A 140 25.90 -0.29 -1.86
N ALA A 141 25.53 -0.08 -3.13
CA ALA A 141 26.48 0.38 -4.15
C ALA A 141 27.06 1.77 -3.83
N PHE A 142 26.25 2.67 -3.26
CA PHE A 142 26.69 3.99 -2.81
C PHE A 142 27.72 3.90 -1.67
N LEU A 143 27.61 2.94 -0.76
CA LEU A 143 28.57 2.76 0.33
C LEU A 143 29.97 2.35 -0.15
N ASP A 144 30.05 1.67 -1.31
CA ASP A 144 31.32 1.29 -1.93
C ASP A 144 32.05 2.49 -2.59
N ASP A 145 31.30 3.47 -3.10
CA ASP A 145 31.83 4.69 -3.72
C ASP A 145 30.95 5.90 -3.33
N PRO A 146 31.08 6.43 -2.10
CA PRO A 146 30.18 7.45 -1.59
C PRO A 146 30.43 8.83 -2.21
N GLY A 147 29.36 9.54 -2.48
CA GLY A 147 29.33 10.89 -3.03
C GLY A 147 28.25 11.77 -2.40
N PRO A 148 27.96 12.94 -2.96
CA PRO A 148 26.89 13.80 -2.48
C PRO A 148 25.52 13.13 -2.58
N VAL A 149 24.68 13.27 -1.54
CA VAL A 149 23.33 12.78 -1.50
C VAL A 149 22.35 13.95 -1.49
N VAL A 150 21.31 13.88 -2.31
CA VAL A 150 20.21 14.83 -2.32
C VAL A 150 18.93 14.09 -1.93
N ILE A 151 18.29 14.54 -0.87
CA ILE A 151 17.00 14.02 -0.39
C ILE A 151 15.98 15.14 -0.49
N GLY A 152 14.80 14.83 -1.03
CA GLY A 152 13.78 15.84 -1.21
C GLY A 152 12.39 15.27 -1.44
N ALA A 153 11.42 16.16 -1.36
CA ALA A 153 10.05 15.93 -1.77
C ALA A 153 9.75 16.87 -2.94
N VAL A 154 9.13 16.34 -3.98
CA VAL A 154 8.80 17.12 -5.18
C VAL A 154 7.74 18.15 -4.89
N GLN A 155 7.63 19.17 -5.75
CA GLN A 155 6.60 20.20 -5.69
C GLN A 155 5.21 19.55 -5.68
N GLY A 156 4.33 20.01 -4.80
CA GLY A 156 2.99 19.46 -4.62
C GLY A 156 2.91 18.24 -3.68
N ALA A 157 4.04 17.69 -3.22
CA ALA A 157 4.01 16.65 -2.21
C ALA A 157 3.40 17.17 -0.90
N SER A 158 2.48 16.40 -0.32
CA SER A 158 1.81 16.75 0.94
C SER A 158 2.46 16.11 2.17
N CYS A 159 3.36 15.14 1.99
CA CYS A 159 3.99 14.38 3.06
C CYS A 159 5.51 14.54 3.02
N PHE A 160 6.05 15.44 3.85
CA PHE A 160 7.49 15.70 3.94
C PHE A 160 8.20 14.86 5.01
N GLY A 161 7.44 14.25 5.94
CA GLY A 161 7.99 13.44 7.04
C GLY A 161 8.99 12.39 6.59
N PRO A 162 8.68 11.54 5.60
CA PRO A 162 9.61 10.53 5.10
C PRO A 162 10.92 11.10 4.54
N ALA A 163 10.91 12.29 3.92
CA ALA A 163 12.13 12.93 3.43
C ALA A 163 13.02 13.39 4.58
N TYR A 164 12.44 13.99 5.63
CA TYR A 164 13.18 14.36 6.84
C TYR A 164 13.73 13.14 7.56
N GLU A 165 12.88 12.12 7.77
CA GLU A 165 13.32 10.88 8.41
C GLU A 165 14.47 10.25 7.64
N PHE A 166 14.34 10.12 6.32
CA PHE A 166 15.38 9.52 5.50
C PHE A 166 16.69 10.29 5.53
N ALA A 167 16.62 11.63 5.56
CA ALA A 167 17.79 12.49 5.73
C ALA A 167 18.51 12.34 7.07
N MET A 168 17.77 11.92 8.12
CA MET A 168 18.34 11.75 9.46
C MET A 168 18.92 10.36 9.72
N ILE A 169 18.45 9.35 8.96
CA ILE A 169 18.88 7.95 9.16
C ILE A 169 19.93 7.49 8.15
N LEU A 170 20.18 8.24 7.09
CA LEU A 170 21.19 7.99 6.06
C LEU A 170 22.56 8.55 6.48
#